data_e390d56947b13f51e90da3bf6f11e631
#
_entry.id   e390d56947b13f51e90da3bf6f11e631
#
_cell.length_a   1.000
_cell.length_b   1.000
_cell.length_c   1.000
_cell.angle_alpha   90.00
_cell.angle_beta   90.00
_cell.angle_gamma   90.00
#
_symmetry.space_group_name_H-M   'P 1'
#
loop_
_entity.id
_entity.type
_entity.pdbx_description
1 polymer ?
#
loop_
_entity_poly.entity_id
_entity_poly.type
_entity_poly.pdbx_seq_one_letter_code
_entity_poly.pdbx_strand_id
1 'polypeptide(L)'
;MDNKKSIEALQFFVTHLAEGAMVHKQQGMMFKSQGFTKLGQKYVDHFSEEMGWVEKFTERILDLGGEVKFEGMQPRELIKNPIEYVKADLAIQEPGVELLMKCMESVKDDP
;
A
#
# COMPACT_ATOMS: atom_id res chain seq x y z
N MET A 1 -10.68 -23.12 13.94
CA MET A 1 -10.34 -23.07 12.53
C MET A 1 -9.08 -22.23 12.32
N ASP A 2 -8.21 -22.66 11.41
CA ASP A 2 -6.93 -22.00 11.20
C ASP A 2 -7.07 -20.80 10.27
N ASN A 3 -6.81 -19.60 10.76
CA ASN A 3 -6.87 -18.35 10.00
C ASN A 3 -5.49 -17.92 9.44
N LYS A 4 -4.55 -18.85 9.44
CA LYS A 4 -3.17 -18.53 9.10
C LYS A 4 -3.01 -17.87 7.71
N LYS A 5 -3.69 -18.42 6.70
CA LYS A 5 -3.61 -17.85 5.34
C LYS A 5 -4.17 -16.44 5.28
N SER A 6 -5.29 -16.19 5.96
CA SER A 6 -5.88 -14.86 6.00
C SER A 6 -4.97 -13.87 6.69
N ILE A 7 -4.36 -14.26 7.81
CA ILE A 7 -3.44 -13.40 8.56
C ILE A 7 -2.19 -13.08 7.71
N GLU A 8 -1.62 -14.09 7.05
CA GLU A 8 -0.45 -13.88 6.19
C GLU A 8 -0.76 -12.94 5.02
N ALA A 9 -1.91 -13.10 4.37
CA ALA A 9 -2.32 -12.24 3.28
C ALA A 9 -2.54 -10.80 3.75
N LEU A 10 -3.21 -10.62 4.88
CA LEU A 10 -3.45 -9.30 5.45
C LEU A 10 -2.13 -8.62 5.86
N GLN A 11 -1.21 -9.37 6.47
CA GLN A 11 0.10 -8.84 6.85
C GLN A 11 0.89 -8.40 5.62
N PHE A 12 0.85 -9.17 4.54
CA PHE A 12 1.49 -8.79 3.28
C PHE A 12 0.99 -7.43 2.80
N PHE A 13 -0.34 -7.21 2.80
CA PHE A 13 -0.91 -5.94 2.36
C PHE A 13 -0.66 -4.81 3.35
N VAL A 14 -0.65 -5.07 4.65
CA VAL A 14 -0.27 -4.05 5.63
C VAL A 14 1.12 -3.51 5.31
N THR A 15 2.09 -4.40 5.11
CA THR A 15 3.47 -4.00 4.82
C THR A 15 3.58 -3.24 3.52
N HIS A 16 3.03 -3.78 2.44
CA HIS A 16 3.22 -3.20 1.10
C HIS A 16 2.37 -1.95 0.87
N LEU A 17 1.17 -1.87 1.44
CA LEU A 17 0.36 -0.65 1.37
C LEU A 17 1.01 0.49 2.18
N ALA A 18 1.52 0.19 3.37
CA ALA A 18 2.19 1.20 4.19
C ALA A 18 3.43 1.74 3.48
N GLU A 19 4.23 0.87 2.86
CA GLU A 19 5.40 1.29 2.09
C GLU A 19 4.99 2.13 0.88
N GLY A 20 4.02 1.66 0.09
CA GLY A 20 3.52 2.38 -1.08
C GLY A 20 2.91 3.73 -0.72
N ALA A 21 2.17 3.79 0.39
CA ALA A 21 1.58 5.02 0.88
C ALA A 21 2.66 6.05 1.22
N MET A 22 3.73 5.62 1.88
CA MET A 22 4.82 6.51 2.24
C MET A 22 5.56 7.01 1.00
N VAL A 23 5.76 6.16 -0.01
CA VAL A 23 6.32 6.57 -1.30
C VAL A 23 5.46 7.63 -1.95
N HIS A 24 4.14 7.44 -2.00
CA HIS A 24 3.21 8.43 -2.55
C HIS A 24 3.33 9.77 -1.81
N LYS A 25 3.41 9.74 -0.48
CA LYS A 25 3.57 10.94 0.34
C LYS A 25 4.83 11.71 -0.04
N GLN A 26 5.97 11.01 -0.10
CA GLN A 26 7.26 11.63 -0.40
C GLN A 26 7.30 12.16 -1.83
N GLN A 27 6.81 11.40 -2.80
CA GLN A 27 6.71 11.84 -4.19
C GLN A 27 5.81 13.07 -4.31
N GLY A 28 4.67 13.05 -3.63
CA GLY A 28 3.75 14.19 -3.65
C GLY A 28 4.38 15.46 -3.11
N MET A 29 5.11 15.36 -2.00
CA MET A 29 5.81 16.51 -1.43
C MET A 29 6.89 17.04 -2.35
N MET A 30 7.64 16.15 -3.00
CA MET A 30 8.66 16.54 -3.96
C MET A 30 8.04 17.25 -5.17
N PHE A 31 6.93 16.74 -5.71
CA PHE A 31 6.25 17.38 -6.84
C PHE A 31 5.72 18.76 -6.48
N LYS A 32 5.21 18.95 -5.27
CA LYS A 32 4.82 20.27 -4.77
C LYS A 32 6.02 21.22 -4.77
N SER A 33 7.19 20.75 -4.33
CA SER A 33 8.39 21.58 -4.31
C SER A 33 8.88 21.97 -5.70
N GLN A 34 8.53 21.18 -6.73
CA GLN A 34 8.82 21.47 -8.14
C GLN A 34 7.78 22.38 -8.79
N GLY A 35 6.72 22.75 -8.08
CA GLY A 35 5.63 23.58 -8.61
C GLY A 35 4.43 22.80 -9.13
N PHE A 36 4.46 21.47 -9.08
CA PHE A 36 3.32 20.62 -9.50
C PHE A 36 2.36 20.40 -8.33
N THR A 37 1.70 21.49 -7.92
CA THR A 37 0.90 21.51 -6.68
C THR A 37 -0.28 20.55 -6.72
N LYS A 38 -1.04 20.52 -7.80
CA LYS A 38 -2.22 19.65 -7.91
C LYS A 38 -1.83 18.18 -7.95
N LEU A 39 -0.82 17.84 -8.75
CA LEU A 39 -0.31 16.47 -8.83
C LEU A 39 0.23 16.01 -7.48
N GLY A 40 1.02 16.86 -6.85
CA GLY A 40 1.59 16.54 -5.53
C GLY A 40 0.51 16.35 -4.48
N GLN A 41 -0.52 17.18 -4.47
CA GLN A 41 -1.63 17.03 -3.52
C GLN A 41 -2.38 15.73 -3.72
N LYS A 42 -2.55 15.29 -4.95
CA LYS A 42 -3.20 14.01 -5.25
C LYS A 42 -2.47 12.83 -4.59
N TYR A 43 -1.14 12.80 -4.69
CA TYR A 43 -0.36 11.73 -4.06
C TYR A 43 -0.32 11.84 -2.53
N VAL A 44 -0.31 13.06 -1.99
CA VAL A 44 -0.44 13.26 -0.54
C VAL A 44 -1.80 12.74 -0.05
N ASP A 45 -2.86 12.97 -0.80
CA ASP A 45 -4.20 12.47 -0.46
C ASP A 45 -4.26 10.94 -0.55
N HIS A 46 -3.59 10.34 -1.54
CA HIS A 46 -3.49 8.89 -1.65
C HIS A 46 -2.86 8.26 -0.41
N PHE A 47 -1.87 8.92 0.18
CA PHE A 47 -1.28 8.47 1.44
C PHE A 47 -2.33 8.26 2.52
N SER A 48 -3.20 9.24 2.72
CA SER A 48 -4.26 9.18 3.73
C SER A 48 -5.24 8.05 3.47
N GLU A 49 -5.67 7.87 2.22
CA GLU A 49 -6.57 6.79 1.84
C GLU A 49 -5.93 5.40 2.06
N GLU A 50 -4.69 5.25 1.64
CA GLU A 50 -3.96 3.98 1.76
C GLU A 50 -3.70 3.63 3.23
N MET A 51 -3.36 4.62 4.06
CA MET A 51 -3.18 4.38 5.49
C MET A 51 -4.48 4.02 6.19
N GLY A 52 -5.63 4.51 5.69
CA GLY A 52 -6.94 4.07 6.15
C GLY A 52 -7.16 2.57 5.91
N TRP A 53 -6.75 2.06 4.74
CA TRP A 53 -6.82 0.63 4.44
C TRP A 53 -5.84 -0.17 5.29
N VAL A 54 -4.63 0.33 5.53
CA VAL A 54 -3.66 -0.31 6.42
C VAL A 54 -4.27 -0.50 7.81
N GLU A 55 -4.94 0.53 8.32
CA GLU A 55 -5.60 0.46 9.61
C GLU A 55 -6.68 -0.62 9.65
N LYS A 56 -7.53 -0.70 8.63
CA LYS A 56 -8.58 -1.72 8.54
C LYS A 56 -8.01 -3.13 8.48
N PHE A 57 -6.96 -3.34 7.69
CA PHE A 57 -6.32 -4.65 7.61
C PHE A 57 -5.65 -5.04 8.93
N THR A 58 -5.05 -4.07 9.61
CA THR A 58 -4.46 -4.28 10.93
C THR A 58 -5.53 -4.72 11.94
N GLU A 59 -6.64 -4.03 11.96
CA GLU A 59 -7.78 -4.38 12.84
C GLU A 59 -8.25 -5.82 12.56
N ARG A 60 -8.34 -6.19 11.29
CA ARG A 60 -8.79 -7.53 10.92
C ARG A 60 -7.81 -8.61 11.36
N ILE A 61 -6.49 -8.37 11.25
CA ILE A 61 -5.47 -9.30 11.75
C ILE A 61 -5.68 -9.55 13.25
N LEU A 62 -5.88 -8.49 14.01
CA LEU A 62 -6.09 -8.58 15.46
C LEU A 62 -7.40 -9.30 15.78
N ASP A 63 -8.46 -9.04 15.02
CA ASP A 63 -9.76 -9.73 15.19
C ASP A 63 -9.63 -11.24 14.94
N LEU A 64 -8.75 -11.65 14.03
CA LEU A 64 -8.50 -13.06 13.75
C LEU A 64 -7.55 -13.71 14.74
N GLY A 65 -7.09 -12.99 15.74
CA GLY A 65 -6.17 -13.48 16.76
C GLY A 65 -4.71 -13.50 16.35
N GLY A 66 -4.37 -12.81 15.25
CA GLY A 66 -2.98 -12.71 14.79
C GLY A 66 -2.22 -11.57 15.45
N GLU A 67 -0.93 -11.51 15.14
CA GLU A 67 -0.05 -10.42 15.56
C GLU A 67 0.32 -9.60 14.34
N VAL A 68 0.34 -8.27 14.50
CA VAL A 68 0.77 -7.36 13.44
C VAL A 68 2.28 -7.14 13.56
N LYS A 69 3.00 -7.28 12.45
CA LYS A 69 4.43 -7.04 12.41
C LYS A 69 4.72 -5.71 11.74
N PHE A 70 5.65 -4.97 12.31
CA PHE A 70 6.16 -3.75 11.69
C PHE A 70 7.40 -4.12 10.89
N GLU A 71 7.29 -4.12 9.57
CA GLU A 71 8.38 -4.48 8.67
C GLU A 71 9.00 -3.23 8.07
N GLY A 72 10.32 -3.23 7.92
CA GLY A 72 11.05 -2.08 7.40
C GLY A 72 10.80 -1.85 5.92
N MET A 73 10.98 -0.60 5.49
CA MET A 73 10.88 -0.21 4.10
C MET A 73 12.21 -0.42 3.40
N GLN A 74 12.15 -0.72 2.09
CA GLN A 74 13.35 -0.83 1.29
C GLN A 74 13.81 0.56 0.85
N PRO A 75 15.13 0.83 0.85
CA PRO A 75 15.65 2.10 0.35
C PRO A 75 15.30 2.29 -1.13
N ARG A 76 14.94 3.50 -1.50
CA ARG A 76 14.70 3.86 -2.89
C ARG A 76 14.83 5.37 -3.08
N GLU A 77 15.16 5.78 -4.28
CA GLU A 77 15.20 7.18 -4.65
C GLU A 77 13.86 7.62 -5.22
N LEU A 78 13.52 8.88 -4.99
CA LEU A 78 12.31 9.45 -5.57
C LEU A 78 12.52 9.73 -7.06
N ILE A 79 11.49 9.51 -7.85
CA ILE A 79 11.52 9.78 -9.30
C ILE A 79 11.14 11.24 -9.51
N LYS A 80 12.06 12.01 -10.09
CA LYS A 80 11.88 13.47 -10.25
C LYS A 80 11.00 13.87 -11.41
N ASN A 81 10.89 13.03 -12.45
CA ASN A 81 10.06 13.31 -13.61
C ASN A 81 8.63 12.85 -13.35
N PRO A 82 7.62 13.77 -13.35
CA PRO A 82 6.24 13.38 -13.03
C PRO A 82 5.66 12.33 -13.98
N ILE A 83 5.97 12.41 -15.27
CA ILE A 83 5.44 11.48 -16.27
C ILE A 83 6.00 10.08 -16.04
N GLU A 84 7.31 10.00 -15.80
CA GLU A 84 7.97 8.72 -15.50
C GLU A 84 7.41 8.11 -14.23
N TYR A 85 7.15 8.91 -13.21
CA TYR A 85 6.60 8.41 -11.95
C TYR A 85 5.18 7.86 -12.14
N VAL A 86 4.32 8.60 -12.84
CA VAL A 86 2.94 8.16 -13.08
C VAL A 86 2.93 6.83 -13.84
N LYS A 87 3.80 6.68 -14.84
CA LYS A 87 3.92 5.42 -15.59
C LYS A 87 4.39 4.27 -14.70
N ALA A 88 5.41 4.51 -13.89
CA ALA A 88 5.93 3.50 -12.96
C ALA A 88 4.89 3.09 -11.93
N ASP A 89 4.16 4.06 -11.38
CA ASP A 89 3.12 3.82 -10.39
C ASP A 89 1.98 2.98 -10.96
N LEU A 90 1.51 3.29 -12.17
CA LEU A 90 0.49 2.50 -12.85
C LEU A 90 0.96 1.07 -13.11
N ALA A 91 2.22 0.90 -13.49
CA ALA A 91 2.79 -0.42 -13.72
C ALA A 91 2.83 -1.29 -12.45
N ILE A 92 2.93 -0.66 -11.28
CA ILE A 92 2.88 -1.34 -9.99
C ILE A 92 1.44 -1.63 -9.57
N GLN A 93 0.52 -0.71 -9.82
CA GLN A 93 -0.88 -0.84 -9.37
C GLN A 93 -1.61 -1.98 -10.05
N GLU A 94 -1.43 -2.19 -11.35
CA GLU A 94 -2.10 -3.28 -12.08
C GLU A 94 -1.75 -4.67 -11.51
N PRO A 95 -0.46 -5.03 -11.36
CA PRO A 95 -0.12 -6.30 -10.71
C PRO A 95 -0.58 -6.38 -9.26
N GLY A 96 -0.63 -5.24 -8.57
CA GLY A 96 -1.11 -5.18 -7.19
C GLY A 96 -2.58 -5.56 -7.06
N VAL A 97 -3.42 -5.11 -7.97
CA VAL A 97 -4.84 -5.47 -8.00
C VAL A 97 -5.00 -6.96 -8.27
N GLU A 98 -4.27 -7.51 -9.25
CA GLU A 98 -4.30 -8.94 -9.55
C GLU A 98 -3.86 -9.78 -8.35
N LEU A 99 -2.81 -9.35 -7.66
CA LEU A 99 -2.32 -10.04 -6.47
C LEU A 99 -3.36 -10.01 -5.35
N LEU A 100 -4.03 -8.89 -5.16
CA LEU A 100 -5.10 -8.77 -4.17
C LEU A 100 -6.23 -9.75 -4.48
N MET A 101 -6.66 -9.83 -5.74
CA MET A 101 -7.71 -10.75 -6.16
C MET A 101 -7.30 -12.21 -5.92
N LYS A 102 -6.06 -12.56 -6.20
CA LYS A 102 -5.53 -13.90 -5.93
C LYS A 102 -5.54 -14.22 -4.44
N CYS A 103 -5.14 -13.27 -3.60
CA CYS A 103 -5.16 -13.45 -2.15
C CYS A 103 -6.59 -13.62 -1.62
N MET A 104 -7.54 -12.87 -2.14
CA MET A 104 -8.96 -13.00 -1.77
C MET A 104 -9.48 -14.38 -2.14
N GLU A 105 -9.13 -14.86 -3.34
CA GLU A 105 -9.52 -16.19 -3.79
C GLU A 105 -8.93 -17.29 -2.89
N SER A 106 -7.67 -17.15 -2.50
CA SER A 106 -7.00 -18.16 -1.66
C SER A 106 -7.57 -18.25 -0.25
N VAL A 107 -8.23 -17.22 0.25
CA VAL A 107 -8.78 -17.15 1.62
C VAL A 107 -10.30 -17.09 1.68
N LYS A 108 -10.98 -17.23 0.55
CA LYS A 108 -12.44 -17.10 0.48
C LYS A 108 -13.20 -18.09 1.37
N ASP A 109 -12.59 -19.23 1.66
CA ASP A 109 -13.19 -20.26 2.49
C ASP A 109 -12.84 -20.10 3.98
N ASP A 110 -12.03 -19.12 4.33
CA ASP A 110 -11.72 -18.81 5.73
C ASP A 110 -12.92 -18.10 6.38
N PRO A 111 -13.22 -18.40 7.64
CA PRO A 111 -14.31 -17.78 8.35
C PRO A 111 -14.13 -16.28 8.63
#